data_b342b5ea1f2a48f8ebc0f03feaaa4a50
#
_entry.id   b342b5ea1f2a48f8ebc0f03feaaa4a50
#
_cell.length_a   1.000
_cell.length_b   1.000
_cell.length_c   1.000
_cell.angle_alpha   90.00
_cell.angle_beta   90.00
_cell.angle_gamma   90.00
#
_symmetry.space_group_name_H-M   'P 1'
#
loop_
_entity.id
_entity.type
_entity.pdbx_description
1 polymer ?
#
loop_
_entity_poly.entity_id
_entity_poly.type
_entity_poly.pdbx_seq_one_letter_code
_entity_poly.pdbx_strand_id
1 'polypeptide(L)'
;MSHSFSLEAILAIARNNAIGLDGKLPWHLSTELQLFKSITMHHALIMGRRTFESLPGILPNREHIIITQSMKPMHCVHNAISVEHALSIAESLAPQKVFVIGGKRIFDELIPQCNAIHVSRIMREFNADTFYDVNFQGYTIEQSHSLRDDETGTDILYQKLII
;
A
#
# COMPACT_ATOMS: atom_id res chain seq x y z
N MET A 1 -20.41 3.82 0.12
CA MET A 1 -20.30 5.21 0.55
C MET A 1 -19.28 5.93 -0.32
N SER A 2 -19.63 7.09 -0.87
CA SER A 2 -18.68 7.83 -1.70
C SER A 2 -17.84 8.77 -0.84
N HIS A 3 -16.56 8.91 -1.21
CA HIS A 3 -15.63 9.84 -0.60
C HIS A 3 -15.35 10.99 -1.56
N SER A 4 -14.84 12.11 -1.05
CA SER A 4 -14.39 13.23 -1.87
C SER A 4 -13.07 12.91 -2.59
N PHE A 5 -12.42 11.80 -2.24
CA PHE A 5 -11.17 11.33 -2.81
C PHE A 5 -11.34 9.95 -3.45
N SER A 6 -10.44 9.59 -4.34
CA SER A 6 -10.34 8.20 -4.81
C SER A 6 -9.58 7.37 -3.79
N LEU A 7 -10.19 6.31 -3.28
CA LEU A 7 -9.54 5.36 -2.38
C LEU A 7 -8.93 4.24 -3.23
N GLU A 8 -7.62 4.06 -3.14
CA GLU A 8 -6.88 3.09 -3.94
C GLU A 8 -5.95 2.29 -3.05
N ALA A 9 -5.78 1.03 -3.36
CA ALA A 9 -4.79 0.20 -2.67
C ALA A 9 -3.52 0.11 -3.51
N ILE A 10 -2.37 0.00 -2.85
CA ILE A 10 -1.09 -0.24 -3.52
C ILE A 10 -0.34 -1.30 -2.73
N LEU A 11 0.09 -2.36 -3.41
CA LEU A 11 0.83 -3.45 -2.78
C LEU A 11 1.77 -4.11 -3.77
N ALA A 12 2.83 -4.70 -3.22
CA ALA A 12 3.73 -5.58 -3.95
C ALA A 12 3.58 -6.98 -3.38
N ILE A 13 3.55 -7.98 -4.25
CA ILE A 13 3.33 -9.37 -3.86
C ILE A 13 4.22 -10.29 -4.69
N ALA A 14 4.90 -11.22 -4.02
CA ALA A 14 5.76 -12.19 -4.69
C ALA A 14 4.94 -13.30 -5.37
N ARG A 15 5.62 -14.09 -6.20
CA ARG A 15 4.99 -15.21 -6.91
C ARG A 15 4.36 -16.22 -5.96
N ASN A 16 4.93 -16.41 -4.77
CA ASN A 16 4.40 -17.31 -3.74
C ASN A 16 3.49 -16.59 -2.72
N ASN A 17 2.96 -15.44 -3.08
CA ASN A 17 2.09 -14.59 -2.24
C ASN A 17 2.78 -13.99 -1.01
N ALA A 18 4.10 -14.00 -0.96
CA ALA A 18 4.85 -13.38 0.14
C ALA A 18 4.71 -11.85 0.10
N ILE A 19 4.45 -11.26 1.25
CA ILE A 19 4.36 -9.80 1.40
C ILE A 19 5.18 -9.28 2.58
N GLY A 20 5.68 -10.13 3.46
CA GLY A 20 6.44 -9.68 4.63
C GLY A 20 7.36 -10.74 5.20
N LEU A 21 8.45 -10.26 5.80
CA LEU A 21 9.41 -11.06 6.55
C LEU A 21 10.01 -10.18 7.66
N ASP A 22 9.87 -10.63 8.91
CA ASP A 22 10.40 -9.91 10.07
C ASP A 22 9.97 -8.43 10.13
N GLY A 23 8.71 -8.16 9.80
CA GLY A 23 8.14 -6.81 9.82
C GLY A 23 8.52 -5.92 8.64
N LYS A 24 9.19 -6.46 7.64
CA LYS A 24 9.63 -5.71 6.45
C LYS A 24 9.23 -6.45 5.19
N LEU A 25 9.43 -5.82 4.04
CA LEU A 25 9.30 -6.51 2.75
C LEU A 25 10.40 -7.58 2.62
N PRO A 26 10.10 -8.75 2.04
CA PRO A 26 11.11 -9.80 1.85
C PRO A 26 12.21 -9.44 0.85
N TRP A 27 12.05 -8.35 0.13
CA TRP A 27 12.97 -7.93 -0.93
C TRP A 27 13.35 -6.46 -0.76
N HIS A 28 14.41 -6.07 -1.45
CA HIS A 28 14.77 -4.67 -1.65
C HIS A 28 14.97 -4.46 -3.16
N LEU A 29 14.01 -3.81 -3.79
CA LEU A 29 13.99 -3.58 -5.24
C LEU A 29 13.80 -2.09 -5.49
N SER A 30 14.87 -1.43 -5.95
CA SER A 30 14.85 0.01 -6.19
C SER A 30 13.79 0.43 -7.21
N THR A 31 13.58 -0.39 -8.24
CA THR A 31 12.59 -0.11 -9.27
C THR A 31 11.17 -0.11 -8.70
N GLU A 32 10.86 -1.06 -7.81
CA GLU A 32 9.55 -1.13 -7.16
C GLU A 32 9.35 0.06 -6.20
N LEU A 33 10.38 0.43 -5.46
CA LEU A 33 10.33 1.58 -4.55
C LEU A 33 10.12 2.89 -5.31
N GLN A 34 10.76 3.06 -6.45
CA GLN A 34 10.58 4.24 -7.31
C GLN A 34 9.16 4.30 -7.87
N LEU A 35 8.60 3.16 -8.26
CA LEU A 35 7.22 3.07 -8.74
C LEU A 35 6.23 3.46 -7.64
N PHE A 36 6.41 2.92 -6.43
CA PHE A 36 5.60 3.27 -5.27
C PHE A 36 5.65 4.79 -5.01
N LYS A 37 6.83 5.35 -5.02
CA LYS A 37 7.02 6.79 -4.82
C LYS A 37 6.30 7.61 -5.88
N SER A 38 6.42 7.24 -7.14
CA SER A 38 5.81 8.00 -8.25
C SER A 38 4.28 7.97 -8.18
N ILE A 39 3.70 6.85 -7.76
CA ILE A 39 2.24 6.69 -7.66
C ILE A 39 1.68 7.44 -6.46
N THR A 40 2.36 7.41 -5.32
CA THR A 40 1.83 7.93 -4.06
C THR A 40 2.20 9.39 -3.78
N MET A 41 3.13 9.97 -4.52
CA MET A 41 3.63 11.33 -4.27
C MET A 41 2.48 12.35 -4.27
N HIS A 42 2.46 13.23 -3.27
CA HIS A 42 1.47 14.29 -3.06
C HIS A 42 0.07 13.79 -2.69
N HIS A 43 -0.06 12.54 -2.32
CA HIS A 43 -1.34 11.96 -1.87
C HIS A 43 -1.26 11.55 -0.39
N ALA A 44 -2.38 11.11 0.18
CA ALA A 44 -2.42 10.62 1.55
C ALA A 44 -2.25 9.10 1.58
N LEU A 45 -1.68 8.60 2.69
CA LEU A 45 -1.44 7.18 2.90
C LEU A 45 -2.17 6.72 4.17
N ILE A 46 -2.86 5.58 4.08
CA ILE A 46 -3.43 4.89 5.24
C ILE A 46 -2.66 3.59 5.44
N MET A 47 -2.23 3.34 6.66
CA MET A 47 -1.42 2.17 6.99
C MET A 47 -1.64 1.73 8.43
N GLY A 48 -1.32 0.48 8.74
CA GLY A 48 -1.21 0.01 10.11
C GLY A 48 0.14 0.41 10.73
N ARG A 49 0.23 0.26 12.05
CA ARG A 49 1.44 0.64 12.80
C ARG A 49 2.69 -0.11 12.33
N ARG A 50 2.58 -1.44 12.13
CA ARG A 50 3.74 -2.25 11.72
C ARG A 50 4.27 -1.83 10.35
N THR A 51 3.37 -1.49 9.44
CA THR A 51 3.76 -0.97 8.13
C THR A 51 4.51 0.36 8.28
N PHE A 52 4.00 1.26 9.13
CA PHE A 52 4.69 2.51 9.41
C PHE A 52 6.10 2.29 9.99
N GLU A 53 6.22 1.39 10.96
CA GLU A 53 7.51 1.06 11.57
C GLU A 53 8.50 0.45 10.58
N SER A 54 8.02 -0.19 9.50
CA SER A 54 8.86 -0.76 8.45
C SER A 54 9.40 0.27 7.47
N LEU A 55 8.82 1.47 7.44
CA LEU A 55 9.28 2.54 6.57
C LEU A 55 10.60 3.13 7.09
N PRO A 56 11.45 3.68 6.20
CA PRO A 56 12.70 4.32 6.64
C PRO A 56 12.48 5.59 7.44
N GLY A 57 11.25 6.10 7.48
CA GLY A 57 10.84 7.30 8.17
C GLY A 57 9.58 7.85 7.55
N ILE A 58 9.25 9.09 7.87
CA ILE A 58 8.12 9.78 7.24
C ILE A 58 8.48 10.04 5.77
N LEU A 59 7.59 9.60 4.87
CA LEU A 59 7.81 9.76 3.44
C LEU A 59 7.48 11.19 3.03
N PRO A 60 8.40 11.91 2.36
CA PRO A 60 8.19 13.32 2.04
C PRO A 60 6.99 13.56 1.13
N ASN A 61 6.31 14.68 1.34
CA ASN A 61 5.21 15.18 0.50
C ASN A 61 4.00 14.25 0.46
N ARG A 62 3.79 13.47 1.51
CA ARG A 62 2.63 12.59 1.66
C ARG A 62 2.14 12.67 3.09
N GLU A 63 0.81 12.74 3.26
CA GLU A 63 0.21 12.68 4.58
C GLU A 63 0.15 11.23 5.04
N HIS A 64 0.51 10.97 6.30
CA HIS A 64 0.49 9.62 6.87
C HIS A 64 -0.64 9.51 7.87
N ILE A 65 -1.54 8.56 7.66
CA ILE A 65 -2.62 8.23 8.58
C ILE A 65 -2.37 6.81 9.08
N ILE A 66 -2.08 6.67 10.36
CA ILE A 66 -1.67 5.40 10.96
C ILE A 66 -2.79 4.88 11.84
N ILE A 67 -3.28 3.68 11.55
CA ILE A 67 -4.32 3.03 12.33
C ILE A 67 -3.66 2.23 13.44
N THR A 68 -3.86 2.67 14.69
CA THR A 68 -3.34 1.99 15.86
C THR A 68 -4.09 2.44 17.11
N GLN A 69 -4.22 1.53 18.08
CA GLN A 69 -4.81 1.86 19.38
C GLN A 69 -3.75 2.02 20.49
N SER A 70 -2.50 1.69 20.20
CA SER A 70 -1.44 1.58 21.19
C SER A 70 -0.25 2.50 20.97
N MET A 71 -0.14 3.14 19.82
CA MET A 71 0.98 4.03 19.52
C MET A 71 0.73 5.39 20.14
N LYS A 72 1.77 5.96 20.78
CA LYS A 72 1.70 7.34 21.26
C LYS A 72 1.61 8.28 20.05
N PRO A 73 0.84 9.39 20.16
CA PRO A 73 0.80 10.38 19.10
C PRO A 73 2.18 10.85 18.71
N MET A 74 2.44 10.84 17.39
CA MET A 74 3.70 11.31 16.84
C MET A 74 3.49 12.61 16.08
N HIS A 75 4.52 13.45 16.09
CA HIS A 75 4.53 14.67 15.30
C HIS A 75 4.57 14.34 13.80
N CYS A 76 3.88 15.14 13.01
CA CYS A 76 3.83 15.01 11.53
C CYS A 76 3.10 13.79 10.98
N VAL A 77 2.37 13.04 11.82
CA VAL A 77 1.50 11.95 11.36
C VAL A 77 0.15 12.08 12.02
N HIS A 78 -0.87 11.46 11.41
CA HIS A 78 -2.21 11.41 11.96
C HIS A 78 -2.45 10.04 12.55
N ASN A 79 -2.93 9.98 13.78
CA ASN A 79 -3.24 8.72 14.47
C ASN A 79 -4.75 8.46 14.41
N ALA A 80 -5.11 7.29 13.92
CA ALA A 80 -6.49 6.83 13.85
C ALA A 80 -6.68 5.60 14.71
N ILE A 81 -7.82 5.48 15.38
CA ILE A 81 -8.13 4.34 16.24
C ILE A 81 -8.89 3.23 15.49
N SER A 82 -9.34 3.50 14.28
CA SER A 82 -10.10 2.56 13.46
C SER A 82 -9.99 2.93 12.00
N VAL A 83 -10.44 2.02 11.14
CA VAL A 83 -10.54 2.28 9.69
C VAL A 83 -11.48 3.45 9.41
N GLU A 84 -12.64 3.50 10.07
CA GLU A 84 -13.61 4.58 9.90
C GLU A 84 -13.03 5.92 10.33
N HIS A 85 -12.27 5.94 11.43
CA HIS A 85 -11.60 7.15 11.90
C HIS A 85 -10.54 7.60 10.88
N ALA A 86 -9.79 6.67 10.31
CA ALA A 86 -8.79 6.98 9.28
C ALA A 86 -9.43 7.61 8.05
N LEU A 87 -10.56 7.07 7.58
CA LEU A 87 -11.29 7.63 6.44
C LEU A 87 -11.83 9.02 6.74
N SER A 88 -12.29 9.26 7.97
CA SER A 88 -12.75 10.58 8.42
C SER A 88 -11.61 11.60 8.43
N ILE A 89 -10.44 11.21 8.92
CA ILE A 89 -9.24 12.06 8.87
C ILE A 89 -8.88 12.39 7.42
N ALA A 90 -8.91 11.39 6.54
CA ALA A 90 -8.62 11.59 5.12
C ALA A 90 -9.58 12.60 4.49
N GLU A 91 -10.88 12.52 4.78
CA GLU A 91 -11.85 13.52 4.29
C GLU A 91 -11.46 14.93 4.72
N SER A 92 -11.03 15.11 5.97
CA SER A 92 -10.68 16.44 6.50
C SER A 92 -9.43 17.02 5.83
N LEU A 93 -8.54 16.17 5.30
CA LEU A 93 -7.31 16.59 4.62
C LEU A 93 -7.57 16.98 3.15
N ALA A 94 -8.74 16.62 2.62
CA ALA A 94 -9.18 16.92 1.25
C ALA A 94 -8.16 16.54 0.15
N PRO A 95 -7.58 15.32 0.18
CA PRO A 95 -6.65 14.91 -0.87
C PRO A 95 -7.40 14.49 -2.14
N GLN A 96 -6.69 14.44 -3.26
CA GLN A 96 -7.27 13.86 -4.48
C GLN A 96 -7.39 12.35 -4.38
N LYS A 97 -6.35 11.70 -3.83
CA LYS A 97 -6.29 10.25 -3.67
C LYS A 97 -5.80 9.88 -2.28
N VAL A 98 -6.27 8.74 -1.80
CA VAL A 98 -5.80 8.11 -0.57
C VAL A 98 -5.36 6.69 -0.94
N PHE A 99 -4.13 6.35 -0.60
CA PHE A 99 -3.56 5.02 -0.85
C PHE A 99 -3.50 4.20 0.43
N VAL A 100 -4.09 3.00 0.37
CA VAL A 100 -3.96 2.00 1.43
C VAL A 100 -2.70 1.20 1.15
N ILE A 101 -1.73 1.23 2.07
CA ILE A 101 -0.42 0.62 1.82
C ILE A 101 -0.11 -0.60 2.69
N GLY A 102 -1.04 -1.03 3.52
CA GLY A 102 -0.93 -2.27 4.28
C GLY A 102 -1.08 -2.12 5.76
N GLY A 103 -0.96 -3.15 6.53
CA GLY A 103 -0.70 -4.52 6.04
C GLY A 103 -1.95 -5.33 5.72
N LYS A 104 -1.79 -6.65 5.84
CA LYS A 104 -2.83 -7.60 5.46
C LYS A 104 -4.20 -7.25 6.02
N ARG A 105 -4.29 -6.98 7.31
CA ARG A 105 -5.57 -6.66 7.98
C ARG A 105 -6.20 -5.40 7.39
N ILE A 106 -5.42 -4.38 7.14
CA ILE A 106 -5.91 -3.12 6.58
C ILE A 106 -6.35 -3.32 5.13
N PHE A 107 -5.61 -4.11 4.36
CA PHE A 107 -6.01 -4.50 3.01
C PHE A 107 -7.34 -5.25 3.02
N ASP A 108 -7.52 -6.21 3.92
CA ASP A 108 -8.76 -6.99 4.02
C ASP A 108 -9.97 -6.07 4.26
N GLU A 109 -9.82 -5.06 5.11
CA GLU A 109 -10.92 -4.16 5.44
C GLU A 109 -11.17 -3.10 4.35
N LEU A 110 -10.13 -2.60 3.68
CA LEU A 110 -10.26 -1.45 2.80
C LEU A 110 -10.27 -1.78 1.30
N ILE A 111 -9.66 -2.87 0.85
CA ILE A 111 -9.69 -3.23 -0.57
C ILE A 111 -11.12 -3.32 -1.11
N PRO A 112 -12.10 -3.91 -0.39
CA PRO A 112 -13.48 -3.94 -0.90
C PRO A 112 -14.10 -2.57 -1.16
N GLN A 113 -13.55 -1.51 -0.57
CA GLN A 113 -14.00 -0.14 -0.74
C GLN A 113 -13.17 0.66 -1.76
N CYS A 114 -12.09 0.07 -2.28
CA CYS A 114 -11.17 0.77 -3.18
C CYS A 114 -11.71 0.86 -4.60
N ASN A 115 -11.49 2.01 -5.24
CA ASN A 115 -11.82 2.24 -6.64
C ASN A 115 -10.80 1.58 -7.57
N ALA A 116 -9.57 1.43 -7.11
CA ALA A 116 -8.47 0.85 -7.88
C ALA A 116 -7.49 0.12 -6.96
N ILE A 117 -6.79 -0.86 -7.53
CA ILE A 117 -5.71 -1.58 -6.84
C ILE A 117 -4.48 -1.54 -7.75
N HIS A 118 -3.38 -1.05 -7.21
CA HIS A 118 -2.07 -1.07 -7.88
C HIS A 118 -1.29 -2.26 -7.34
N VAL A 119 -1.03 -3.23 -8.19
CA VAL A 119 -0.34 -4.47 -7.81
C VAL A 119 0.98 -4.56 -8.54
N SER A 120 2.07 -4.65 -7.80
CA SER A 120 3.38 -5.00 -8.37
C SER A 120 3.63 -6.47 -8.06
N ARG A 121 3.60 -7.30 -9.10
CA ARG A 121 3.87 -8.74 -8.98
C ARG A 121 5.36 -8.96 -9.16
N ILE A 122 6.02 -9.34 -8.07
CA ILE A 122 7.46 -9.65 -8.09
C ILE A 122 7.59 -11.09 -8.59
N MET A 123 8.21 -11.28 -9.73
CA MET A 123 8.23 -12.55 -10.45
C MET A 123 9.29 -13.50 -9.89
N ARG A 124 9.33 -13.62 -8.57
CA ARG A 124 10.20 -14.52 -7.80
C ARG A 124 9.47 -14.97 -6.54
N GLU A 125 9.90 -16.11 -6.01
CA GLU A 125 9.50 -16.56 -4.68
C GLU A 125 10.49 -16.04 -3.65
N PHE A 126 10.02 -15.75 -2.44
CA PHE A 126 10.85 -15.28 -1.35
C PHE A 126 10.50 -16.01 -0.06
N ASN A 127 11.50 -16.23 0.80
CA ASN A 127 11.24 -16.62 2.17
C ASN A 127 10.44 -15.51 2.85
N ALA A 128 9.41 -15.89 3.57
CA ALA A 128 8.49 -14.92 4.18
C ALA A 128 7.81 -15.54 5.39
N ASP A 129 7.30 -14.69 6.25
CA ASP A 129 6.44 -15.10 7.36
C ASP A 129 5.01 -14.56 7.19
N THR A 130 4.79 -13.66 6.25
CA THR A 130 3.49 -13.07 5.97
C THR A 130 3.16 -13.24 4.50
N PHE A 131 1.98 -13.82 4.24
CA PHE A 131 1.48 -14.10 2.90
C PHE A 131 0.10 -13.49 2.75
N TYR A 132 -0.24 -13.08 1.53
CA TYR A 132 -1.54 -12.48 1.26
C TYR A 132 -2.11 -12.99 -0.06
N ASP A 133 -3.31 -13.55 0.02
CA ASP A 133 -4.06 -14.01 -1.14
C ASP A 133 -5.14 -12.97 -1.45
N VAL A 134 -4.82 -12.05 -2.36
CA VAL A 134 -5.72 -10.96 -2.71
C VAL A 134 -6.86 -11.47 -3.58
N ASN A 135 -8.08 -11.14 -3.19
CA ASN A 135 -9.25 -11.43 -4.00
C ASN A 135 -9.47 -10.28 -5.00
N PHE A 136 -9.22 -10.55 -6.27
CA PHE A 136 -9.40 -9.58 -7.34
C PHE A 136 -10.75 -9.72 -8.07
N GLN A 137 -11.67 -10.49 -7.52
CA GLN A 137 -12.98 -10.66 -8.12
C GLN A 137 -13.71 -9.31 -8.24
N GLY A 138 -14.26 -9.03 -9.42
CA GLY A 138 -14.93 -7.77 -9.68
C GLY A 138 -14.03 -6.66 -10.21
N TYR A 139 -12.73 -6.89 -10.26
CA TYR A 139 -11.77 -5.93 -10.82
C TYR A 139 -11.32 -6.36 -12.20
N THR A 140 -11.08 -5.38 -13.07
CA THR A 140 -10.51 -5.60 -14.40
C THR A 140 -9.18 -4.86 -14.54
N ILE A 141 -8.29 -5.39 -15.37
CA ILE A 141 -6.99 -4.78 -15.61
C ILE A 141 -7.17 -3.56 -16.52
N GLU A 142 -6.85 -2.37 -16.01
CA GLU A 142 -6.83 -1.13 -16.80
C GLU A 142 -5.47 -0.89 -17.45
N GLN A 143 -4.39 -1.18 -16.71
CA GLN A 143 -3.03 -1.01 -17.17
C GLN A 143 -2.19 -2.22 -16.76
N SER A 144 -1.22 -2.58 -17.61
CA SER A 144 -0.28 -3.66 -17.32
C SER A 144 1.07 -3.31 -17.95
N HIS A 145 2.12 -3.24 -17.14
CA HIS A 145 3.47 -2.87 -17.58
C HIS A 145 4.50 -3.82 -16.98
N SER A 146 5.38 -4.34 -17.84
CA SER A 146 6.52 -5.13 -17.39
C SER A 146 7.70 -4.21 -17.08
N LEU A 147 8.29 -4.39 -15.90
CA LEU A 147 9.46 -3.66 -15.44
C LEU A 147 10.54 -4.66 -15.06
N ARG A 148 11.78 -4.21 -15.06
CA ARG A 148 12.90 -5.02 -14.61
C ARG A 148 13.75 -4.22 -13.65
N ASP A 149 14.06 -4.81 -12.50
CA ASP A 149 14.99 -4.22 -11.56
C ASP A 149 16.42 -4.52 -12.02
N ASP A 150 17.15 -3.51 -12.46
CA ASP A 150 18.45 -3.66 -13.05
C ASP A 150 19.52 -4.18 -12.09
N GLU A 151 19.40 -3.83 -10.79
CA GLU A 151 20.37 -4.25 -9.77
C GLU A 151 20.31 -5.75 -9.51
N THR A 152 19.10 -6.32 -9.49
CA THR A 152 18.89 -7.75 -9.15
C THR A 152 18.51 -8.61 -10.34
N GLY A 153 18.13 -8.01 -11.47
CA GLY A 153 17.59 -8.72 -12.62
C GLY A 153 16.19 -9.27 -12.41
N THR A 154 15.49 -8.83 -11.39
CA THR A 154 14.15 -9.32 -11.06
C THR A 154 13.10 -8.66 -11.95
N ASP A 155 12.22 -9.47 -12.54
CA ASP A 155 11.09 -8.98 -13.32
C ASP A 155 9.93 -8.61 -12.39
N ILE A 156 9.27 -7.51 -12.72
CA ILE A 156 8.12 -6.99 -12.00
C ILE A 156 7.00 -6.74 -12.98
N LEU A 157 5.82 -7.27 -12.72
CA LEU A 157 4.62 -6.98 -13.51
C LEU A 157 3.74 -6.03 -12.70
N TYR A 158 3.71 -4.77 -13.11
CA TYR A 158 2.81 -3.80 -12.52
C TYR A 158 1.47 -3.83 -13.22
N GLN A 159 0.39 -3.88 -12.46
CA GLN A 159 -0.97 -3.85 -12.97
C GLN A 159 -1.82 -2.87 -12.14
N LYS A 160 -2.59 -2.04 -12.82
CA LYS A 160 -3.65 -1.26 -12.18
C LYS A 160 -4.99 -1.91 -12.50
N LEU A 161 -5.71 -2.27 -11.45
CA LEU A 161 -7.01 -2.91 -11.52
C LEU A 161 -8.08 -1.90 -11.11
N ILE A 162 -9.20 -1.90 -11.82
CA ILE A 162 -10.35 -1.04 -11.52
C ILE A 162 -11.62 -1.88 -11.44
N ILE A 163 -12.62 -1.33 -10.77
CA ILE A 163 -13.96 -1.93 -10.71
C ILE A 163 -14.69 -1.80 -12.03
#